data_3039475df0fc4d6918ccb97aef70d277
#
_entry.id   3039475df0fc4d6918ccb97aef70d277
#
_cell.length_a   1.000
_cell.length_b   1.000
_cell.length_c   1.000
_cell.angle_alpha   90.00
_cell.angle_beta   90.00
_cell.angle_gamma   90.00
#
_symmetry.space_group_name_H-M   'P 1'
#
loop_
_entity.id
_entity.type
_entity.pdbx_description
1 polymer ?
#
loop_
_entity_poly.entity_id
_entity_poly.type
_entity_poly.pdbx_seq_one_letter_code
_entity_poly.pdbx_strand_id
1 'polypeptide(L)'
;MNRPITFAIPKGRILDEALPVMREAGIEPEPGFFDKANRALEFATNRDDVRIIRVRAFDVATFVAHGAAQIGIVGSDVVEEFGYSELYAPVDLGIGKCRLSVAEPKDAEPGQALSTLSHVRVATKYPELTRRWFAAKGLQAEIVKLNGAMELAPKLDLAPRIVDLVSSGRTLKENGLVEVEVIAEVTSRLIVNRAAFKTRVGEVVPLVDAF
;
A
#
# COMPACT_ATOMS: atom_id res chain seq x y z
N MET A 1 20.59 -16.71 21.33
CA MET A 1 19.20 -16.24 21.37
C MET A 1 18.86 -15.73 19.97
N ASN A 2 17.79 -16.22 19.35
CA ASN A 2 17.32 -15.66 18.09
C ASN A 2 16.86 -14.22 18.32
N ARG A 3 17.10 -13.35 17.33
CA ARG A 3 16.58 -11.98 17.39
C ARG A 3 15.05 -12.01 17.34
N PRO A 4 14.34 -11.15 18.06
CA PRO A 4 12.87 -11.04 17.96
C PRO A 4 12.42 -10.91 16.51
N ILE A 5 11.20 -11.35 16.21
CA ILE A 5 10.54 -11.09 14.93
C ILE A 5 10.26 -9.59 14.83
N THR A 6 10.72 -8.95 13.77
CA THR A 6 10.40 -7.56 13.47
C THR A 6 9.15 -7.54 12.61
N PHE A 7 8.12 -6.86 13.11
CA PHE A 7 6.84 -6.68 12.45
C PHE A 7 6.73 -5.24 11.91
N ALA A 8 6.73 -5.07 10.61
CA ALA A 8 6.62 -3.75 9.96
C ALA A 8 5.16 -3.37 9.75
N ILE A 9 4.76 -2.20 10.25
CA ILE A 9 3.41 -1.68 10.09
C ILE A 9 3.41 -0.27 9.48
N PRO A 10 2.40 0.07 8.66
CA PRO A 10 2.32 1.37 8.04
C PRO A 10 1.82 2.43 9.03
N LYS A 11 2.19 3.68 8.80
CA LYS A 11 1.57 4.85 9.43
C LYS A 11 0.24 5.19 8.72
N GLY A 12 -0.68 5.83 9.45
CA GLY A 12 -1.92 6.37 8.90
C GLY A 12 -3.11 5.42 9.00
N ARG A 13 -4.09 5.56 8.12
CA ARG A 13 -5.39 4.89 8.22
C ARG A 13 -5.31 3.36 8.40
N ILE A 14 -4.44 2.69 7.66
CA ILE A 14 -4.27 1.24 7.78
C ILE A 14 -3.85 0.85 9.19
N LEU A 15 -3.05 1.67 9.88
CA LEU A 15 -2.64 1.40 11.25
C LEU A 15 -3.83 1.30 12.19
N ASP A 16 -4.76 2.26 12.10
CA ASP A 16 -5.92 2.31 12.99
C ASP A 16 -6.81 1.07 12.83
N GLU A 17 -6.95 0.58 11.59
CA GLU A 17 -7.68 -0.65 11.29
C GLU A 17 -6.89 -1.93 11.60
N ALA A 18 -5.56 -1.89 11.55
CA ALA A 18 -4.69 -3.04 11.84
C ALA A 18 -4.54 -3.33 13.34
N LEU A 19 -4.58 -2.31 14.18
CA LEU A 19 -4.40 -2.48 15.63
C LEU A 19 -5.40 -3.46 16.27
N PRO A 20 -6.71 -3.43 15.97
CA PRO A 20 -7.65 -4.44 16.46
C PRO A 20 -7.28 -5.85 16.03
N VAL A 21 -6.94 -6.04 14.74
CA VAL A 21 -6.57 -7.35 14.17
C VAL A 21 -5.29 -7.88 14.81
N MET A 22 -4.29 -7.02 15.04
CA MET A 22 -3.07 -7.38 15.74
C MET A 22 -3.34 -7.80 17.19
N ARG A 23 -4.27 -7.12 17.88
CA ARG A 23 -4.67 -7.46 19.24
C ARG A 23 -5.34 -8.83 19.30
N GLU A 24 -6.22 -9.14 18.35
CA GLU A 24 -6.84 -10.47 18.22
C GLU A 24 -5.78 -11.56 17.98
N ALA A 25 -4.71 -11.24 17.23
CA ALA A 25 -3.54 -12.10 17.03
C ALA A 25 -2.58 -12.13 18.24
N GLY A 26 -2.92 -11.49 19.35
CA GLY A 26 -2.13 -11.48 20.59
C GLY A 26 -0.91 -10.57 20.55
N ILE A 27 -0.88 -9.56 19.70
CA ILE A 27 0.23 -8.60 19.56
C ILE A 27 -0.28 -7.21 19.92
N GLU A 28 0.20 -6.68 21.05
CA GLU A 28 -0.12 -5.33 21.50
C GLU A 28 1.16 -4.47 21.62
N PRO A 29 1.20 -3.30 20.96
CA PRO A 29 2.32 -2.38 21.13
C PRO A 29 2.39 -1.82 22.55
N GLU A 30 3.61 -1.48 22.99
CA GLU A 30 3.82 -0.74 24.24
C GLU A 30 3.11 0.62 24.25
N PRO A 31 2.79 1.20 25.44
CA PRO A 31 2.08 2.47 25.54
C PRO A 31 2.73 3.64 24.78
N GLY A 32 4.06 3.68 24.72
CA GLY A 32 4.81 4.71 23.99
C GLY A 32 4.54 4.75 22.47
N PHE A 33 4.00 3.67 21.93
CA PHE A 33 3.59 3.59 20.52
C PHE A 33 2.43 4.55 20.19
N PHE A 34 1.53 4.78 21.14
CA PHE A 34 0.34 5.60 20.94
C PHE A 34 0.59 7.10 21.20
N ASP A 35 1.73 7.43 21.78
CA ASP A 35 2.12 8.82 21.99
C ASP A 35 2.50 9.48 20.66
N LYS A 36 1.71 10.47 20.24
CA LYS A 36 1.94 11.23 19.00
C LYS A 36 3.21 12.09 19.03
N ALA A 37 3.70 12.43 20.22
CA ALA A 37 4.95 13.17 20.39
C ALA A 37 6.18 12.25 20.30
N ASN A 38 6.00 10.95 20.52
CA ASN A 38 7.08 9.97 20.42
C ASN A 38 7.53 9.79 18.96
N ARG A 39 8.79 10.07 18.71
CA ARG A 39 9.42 9.94 17.38
C ARG A 39 10.16 8.63 17.18
N ALA A 40 10.11 7.71 18.13
CA ALA A 40 10.63 6.36 17.95
C ALA A 40 9.98 5.67 16.74
N LEU A 41 10.75 4.86 16.06
CA LEU A 41 10.31 4.07 14.91
C LEU A 41 10.22 2.58 15.24
N GLU A 42 10.84 2.15 16.34
CA GLU A 42 10.84 0.79 16.86
C GLU A 42 10.21 0.79 18.25
N PHE A 43 9.37 -0.22 18.52
CA PHE A 43 8.59 -0.35 19.74
C PHE A 43 8.59 -1.80 20.21
N ALA A 44 8.60 -1.99 21.52
CA ALA A 44 8.33 -3.28 22.15
C ALA A 44 6.84 -3.64 22.02
N THR A 45 6.53 -4.90 22.29
CA THR A 45 5.15 -5.39 22.40
C THR A 45 4.96 -6.10 23.75
N ASN A 46 3.74 -6.58 23.98
CA ASN A 46 3.45 -7.49 25.11
C ASN A 46 4.17 -8.85 25.00
N ARG A 47 4.94 -9.08 23.92
CA ARG A 47 5.69 -10.30 23.65
C ARG A 47 7.19 -10.00 23.52
N ASP A 48 8.03 -10.76 24.20
CA ASP A 48 9.49 -10.61 24.12
C ASP A 48 10.08 -11.07 22.78
N ASP A 49 9.34 -11.90 22.05
CA ASP A 49 9.75 -12.46 20.76
C ASP A 49 9.31 -11.64 19.55
N VAL A 50 8.55 -10.51 19.76
CA VAL A 50 8.03 -9.65 18.69
C VAL A 50 8.32 -8.19 19.02
N ARG A 51 8.84 -7.44 18.03
CA ARG A 51 8.95 -5.99 18.05
C ARG A 51 8.27 -5.39 16.83
N ILE A 52 7.83 -4.16 16.93
CA ILE A 52 7.16 -3.43 15.86
C ILE A 52 8.07 -2.33 15.33
N ILE A 53 8.13 -2.18 14.00
CA ILE A 53 8.64 -0.97 13.37
C ILE A 53 7.51 -0.24 12.64
N ARG A 54 7.47 1.10 12.77
CA ARG A 54 6.43 1.96 12.20
C ARG A 54 7.00 2.80 11.06
N VAL A 55 6.71 2.42 9.82
CA VAL A 55 7.28 3.01 8.60
C VAL A 55 6.20 3.51 7.64
N ARG A 56 6.55 4.01 6.46
CA ARG A 56 5.58 4.34 5.41
C ARG A 56 5.10 3.06 4.71
N ALA A 57 3.86 3.06 4.20
CA ALA A 57 3.27 1.88 3.57
C ALA A 57 4.17 1.26 2.47
N PHE A 58 4.72 2.07 1.57
CA PHE A 58 5.64 1.61 0.53
C PHE A 58 6.93 1.01 1.09
N ASP A 59 7.41 1.53 2.22
CA ASP A 59 8.64 1.04 2.85
C ASP A 59 8.41 -0.32 3.55
N VAL A 60 7.18 -0.62 4.02
CA VAL A 60 6.86 -1.92 4.65
C VAL A 60 7.26 -3.08 3.74
N ALA A 61 6.83 -3.06 2.48
CA ALA A 61 7.16 -4.11 1.52
C ALA A 61 8.67 -4.24 1.31
N THR A 62 9.38 -3.12 1.22
CA THR A 62 10.84 -3.10 1.08
C THR A 62 11.54 -3.68 2.30
N PHE A 63 11.16 -3.27 3.53
CA PHE A 63 11.76 -3.82 4.77
C PHE A 63 11.55 -5.33 4.88
N VAL A 64 10.36 -5.81 4.50
CA VAL A 64 10.06 -7.24 4.55
C VAL A 64 10.77 -7.99 3.42
N ALA A 65 10.78 -7.49 2.20
CA ALA A 65 11.45 -8.15 1.07
C ALA A 65 12.95 -8.35 1.32
N HIS A 66 13.61 -7.36 1.91
CA HIS A 66 15.04 -7.42 2.23
C HIS A 66 15.36 -8.09 3.58
N GLY A 67 14.36 -8.65 4.28
CA GLY A 67 14.54 -9.40 5.53
C GLY A 67 14.87 -8.54 6.76
N ALA A 68 14.81 -7.22 6.66
CA ALA A 68 14.96 -6.31 7.80
C ALA A 68 13.75 -6.41 8.75
N ALA A 69 12.58 -6.72 8.20
CA ALA A 69 11.43 -7.20 8.94
C ALA A 69 11.03 -8.60 8.42
N GLN A 70 10.51 -9.45 9.29
CA GLN A 70 10.08 -10.80 8.91
C GLN A 70 8.63 -10.84 8.47
N ILE A 71 7.80 -9.98 9.04
CA ILE A 71 6.35 -9.90 8.79
C ILE A 71 5.99 -8.41 8.62
N GLY A 72 4.92 -8.12 7.89
CA GLY A 72 4.39 -6.77 7.79
C GLY A 72 2.93 -6.74 7.37
N ILE A 73 2.28 -5.57 7.55
CA ILE A 73 0.95 -5.28 7.03
C ILE A 73 1.07 -4.18 5.98
N VAL A 74 0.53 -4.42 4.79
CA VAL A 74 0.57 -3.46 3.69
C VAL A 74 -0.60 -3.70 2.73
N GLY A 75 -1.00 -2.68 1.97
CA GLY A 75 -2.03 -2.84 0.94
C GLY A 75 -1.58 -3.74 -0.21
N SER A 76 -2.51 -4.47 -0.82
CA SER A 76 -2.26 -5.31 -2.00
C SER A 76 -1.71 -4.50 -3.17
N ASP A 77 -2.09 -3.23 -3.27
CA ASP A 77 -1.56 -2.25 -4.23
C ASP A 77 -0.03 -2.14 -4.17
N VAL A 78 0.54 -2.08 -2.97
CA VAL A 78 2.00 -1.99 -2.79
C VAL A 78 2.68 -3.32 -3.11
N VAL A 79 2.08 -4.44 -2.70
CA VAL A 79 2.60 -5.79 -3.04
C VAL A 79 2.69 -5.96 -4.55
N GLU A 80 1.64 -5.58 -5.26
CA GLU A 80 1.55 -5.71 -6.72
C GLU A 80 2.42 -4.70 -7.47
N GLU A 81 2.57 -3.48 -6.93
CA GLU A 81 3.41 -2.43 -7.52
C GLU A 81 4.88 -2.85 -7.54
N PHE A 82 5.38 -3.41 -6.44
CA PHE A 82 6.78 -3.85 -6.37
C PHE A 82 7.03 -5.23 -6.96
N GLY A 83 6.08 -6.16 -6.86
CA GLY A 83 6.20 -7.51 -7.40
C GLY A 83 7.42 -8.28 -6.87
N TYR A 84 7.82 -8.04 -5.62
CA TYR A 84 8.98 -8.70 -5.02
C TYR A 84 8.78 -10.21 -4.89
N SER A 85 9.65 -11.01 -5.48
CA SER A 85 9.63 -12.49 -5.38
C SER A 85 9.94 -13.00 -3.96
N GLU A 86 10.53 -12.16 -3.13
CA GLU A 86 10.92 -12.43 -1.74
C GLU A 86 9.77 -12.26 -0.75
N LEU A 87 8.59 -11.83 -1.23
CA LEU A 87 7.39 -11.66 -0.41
C LEU A 87 6.39 -12.80 -0.64
N TYR A 88 5.81 -13.28 0.45
CA TYR A 88 4.54 -13.99 0.48
C TYR A 88 3.48 -13.10 1.09
N ALA A 89 2.25 -13.18 0.58
CA ALA A 89 1.09 -12.49 1.13
C ALA A 89 0.01 -13.54 1.49
N PRO A 90 0.23 -14.35 2.56
CA PRO A 90 -0.62 -15.50 2.84
C PRO A 90 -2.03 -15.13 3.32
N VAL A 91 -2.22 -13.97 3.95
CA VAL A 91 -3.50 -13.59 4.56
C VAL A 91 -4.02 -12.27 3.99
N ASP A 92 -5.28 -12.26 3.58
CA ASP A 92 -6.05 -11.05 3.33
C ASP A 92 -6.75 -10.64 4.64
N LEU A 93 -6.35 -9.50 5.18
CA LEU A 93 -6.88 -9.01 6.46
C LEU A 93 -8.27 -8.38 6.34
N GLY A 94 -8.75 -8.14 5.12
CA GLY A 94 -10.09 -7.57 4.85
C GLY A 94 -10.25 -6.11 5.29
N ILE A 95 -9.18 -5.44 5.72
CA ILE A 95 -9.16 -4.06 6.19
C ILE A 95 -8.52 -3.12 5.15
N GLY A 96 -8.64 -1.82 5.36
CA GLY A 96 -8.05 -0.80 4.49
C GLY A 96 -8.70 -0.74 3.10
N LYS A 97 -9.93 -1.22 2.96
CA LYS A 97 -10.65 -1.34 1.67
C LYS A 97 -10.67 -0.01 0.90
N CYS A 98 -10.17 -0.06 -0.31
CA CYS A 98 -10.20 1.02 -1.29
C CYS A 98 -10.00 0.43 -2.69
N ARG A 99 -9.92 1.29 -3.71
CA ARG A 99 -9.65 0.85 -5.08
C ARG A 99 -8.58 1.74 -5.70
N LEU A 100 -7.75 1.18 -6.54
CA LEU A 100 -6.85 1.93 -7.40
C LEU A 100 -7.61 2.28 -8.67
N SER A 101 -7.69 3.55 -9.00
CA SER A 101 -8.56 4.01 -10.08
C SER A 101 -7.90 5.08 -10.93
N VAL A 102 -8.31 5.14 -12.20
CA VAL A 102 -8.05 6.25 -13.10
C VAL A 102 -9.05 7.36 -12.82
N ALA A 103 -8.57 8.59 -12.70
CA ALA A 103 -9.42 9.77 -12.58
C ALA A 103 -8.94 10.87 -13.52
N GLU A 104 -9.89 11.72 -13.95
CA GLU A 104 -9.66 12.85 -14.85
C GLU A 104 -10.50 14.07 -14.45
N PRO A 105 -10.21 15.28 -14.97
CA PRO A 105 -11.07 16.44 -14.77
C PRO A 105 -12.51 16.17 -15.20
N LYS A 106 -13.46 16.65 -14.40
CA LYS A 106 -14.90 16.53 -14.70
C LYS A 106 -15.28 17.16 -16.06
N ASP A 107 -14.53 18.20 -16.42
CA ASP A 107 -14.77 18.97 -17.66
C ASP A 107 -13.81 18.53 -18.79
N ALA A 108 -13.27 17.31 -18.72
CA ALA A 108 -12.42 16.77 -19.78
C ALA A 108 -13.19 16.70 -21.12
N GLU A 109 -12.53 17.08 -22.21
CA GLU A 109 -13.16 17.11 -23.52
C GLU A 109 -13.56 15.69 -23.99
N PRO A 110 -14.74 15.52 -24.62
CA PRO A 110 -15.22 14.20 -25.07
C PRO A 110 -14.29 13.47 -26.04
N GLY A 111 -13.43 14.18 -26.78
CA GLY A 111 -12.43 13.60 -27.70
C GLY A 111 -11.21 12.97 -27.01
N GLN A 112 -11.10 13.07 -25.69
CA GLN A 112 -10.02 12.50 -24.90
C GLN A 112 -10.42 11.18 -24.21
N ALA A 113 -11.49 10.54 -24.65
CA ALA A 113 -11.85 9.22 -24.12
C ALA A 113 -10.68 8.22 -24.27
N LEU A 114 -10.42 7.41 -23.24
CA LEU A 114 -9.30 6.44 -23.26
C LEU A 114 -9.32 5.53 -24.49
N SER A 115 -10.51 5.17 -24.98
CA SER A 115 -10.70 4.33 -26.15
C SER A 115 -10.24 4.92 -27.49
N THR A 116 -10.00 6.23 -27.54
CA THR A 116 -9.60 6.95 -28.77
C THR A 116 -8.12 7.34 -28.78
N LEU A 117 -7.42 7.13 -27.66
CA LEU A 117 -6.02 7.48 -27.51
C LEU A 117 -5.09 6.31 -27.87
N SER A 118 -3.90 6.62 -28.35
CA SER A 118 -2.76 5.68 -28.42
C SER A 118 -1.71 5.93 -27.34
N HIS A 119 -1.73 7.11 -26.76
CA HIS A 119 -0.78 7.57 -25.76
C HIS A 119 -1.49 8.44 -24.72
N VAL A 120 -1.10 8.29 -23.46
CA VAL A 120 -1.67 9.08 -22.35
C VAL A 120 -0.58 9.41 -21.33
N ARG A 121 -0.55 10.66 -20.84
CA ARG A 121 0.30 11.06 -19.69
C ARG A 121 -0.52 10.92 -18.42
N VAL A 122 0.06 10.26 -17.41
CA VAL A 122 -0.63 9.92 -16.15
C VAL A 122 0.29 10.21 -14.97
N ALA A 123 -0.22 10.99 -14.00
CA ALA A 123 0.46 11.18 -12.73
C ALA A 123 0.03 10.10 -11.73
N THR A 124 0.99 9.45 -11.09
CA THR A 124 0.71 8.35 -10.18
C THR A 124 1.83 8.07 -9.20
N LYS A 125 1.48 7.45 -8.10
CA LYS A 125 2.41 6.82 -7.15
C LYS A 125 2.71 5.35 -7.52
N TYR A 126 1.95 4.78 -8.45
CA TYR A 126 1.94 3.35 -8.84
C TYR A 126 2.34 3.18 -10.32
N PRO A 127 3.62 3.46 -10.68
CA PRO A 127 4.07 3.43 -12.06
C PRO A 127 3.92 2.06 -12.74
N GLU A 128 4.22 0.96 -12.04
CA GLU A 128 4.21 -0.37 -12.65
C GLU A 128 2.79 -0.89 -12.86
N LEU A 129 1.91 -0.74 -11.85
CA LEU A 129 0.49 -1.07 -11.99
C LEU A 129 -0.16 -0.25 -13.11
N THR A 130 0.13 1.06 -13.15
CA THR A 130 -0.40 1.95 -14.17
C THR A 130 0.06 1.55 -15.57
N ARG A 131 1.37 1.32 -15.79
CA ARG A 131 1.87 0.88 -17.10
C ARG A 131 1.24 -0.43 -17.56
N ARG A 132 1.19 -1.43 -16.69
CA ARG A 132 0.61 -2.75 -17.02
C ARG A 132 -0.86 -2.63 -17.42
N TRP A 133 -1.62 -1.84 -16.67
CA TRP A 133 -3.05 -1.67 -16.94
C TRP A 133 -3.31 -0.94 -18.26
N PHE A 134 -2.61 0.14 -18.56
CA PHE A 134 -2.75 0.85 -19.83
C PHE A 134 -2.25 0.01 -21.00
N ALA A 135 -1.13 -0.71 -20.83
CA ALA A 135 -0.61 -1.63 -21.86
C ALA A 135 -1.60 -2.74 -22.21
N ALA A 136 -2.29 -3.31 -21.21
CA ALA A 136 -3.34 -4.31 -21.45
C ALA A 136 -4.52 -3.78 -22.29
N LYS A 137 -4.71 -2.46 -22.33
CA LYS A 137 -5.71 -1.77 -23.17
C LYS A 137 -5.14 -1.29 -24.53
N GLY A 138 -3.89 -1.60 -24.82
CA GLY A 138 -3.22 -1.13 -26.03
C GLY A 138 -2.78 0.33 -25.99
N LEU A 139 -2.72 0.95 -24.81
CA LEU A 139 -2.35 2.34 -24.62
C LEU A 139 -0.93 2.46 -24.08
N GLN A 140 -0.17 3.41 -24.61
CA GLN A 140 1.15 3.76 -24.06
C GLN A 140 0.98 4.84 -22.97
N ALA A 141 1.38 4.53 -21.74
CA ALA A 141 1.34 5.47 -20.64
C ALA A 141 2.71 6.12 -20.37
N GLU A 142 2.77 7.43 -20.52
CA GLU A 142 3.86 8.27 -20.03
C GLU A 142 3.61 8.57 -18.55
N ILE A 143 4.48 8.06 -17.68
CA ILE A 143 4.29 8.15 -16.23
C ILE A 143 5.00 9.38 -15.65
N VAL A 144 4.23 10.23 -14.99
CA VAL A 144 4.74 11.28 -14.10
C VAL A 144 4.64 10.76 -12.68
N LYS A 145 5.77 10.35 -12.11
CA LYS A 145 5.80 9.79 -10.74
C LYS A 145 5.67 10.90 -9.71
N LEU A 146 4.63 10.85 -8.90
CA LEU A 146 4.41 11.69 -7.73
C LEU A 146 4.30 10.82 -6.47
N ASN A 147 4.50 11.41 -5.29
CA ASN A 147 4.38 10.71 -4.01
C ASN A 147 3.12 11.10 -3.22
N GLY A 148 2.37 12.09 -3.70
CA GLY A 148 1.13 12.60 -3.12
C GLY A 148 0.61 13.81 -3.86
N ALA A 149 -0.56 14.31 -3.47
CA ALA A 149 -1.25 15.45 -4.10
C ALA A 149 -1.44 15.27 -5.62
N MET A 150 -1.83 14.06 -6.03
CA MET A 150 -2.03 13.70 -7.45
C MET A 150 -3.02 14.64 -8.14
N GLU A 151 -4.03 15.09 -7.40
CA GLU A 151 -5.11 15.97 -7.89
C GLU A 151 -4.62 17.32 -8.41
N LEU A 152 -3.40 17.73 -8.04
CA LEU A 152 -2.78 18.93 -8.59
C LEU A 152 -2.26 18.74 -10.02
N ALA A 153 -1.97 17.52 -10.43
CA ALA A 153 -1.38 17.26 -11.73
C ALA A 153 -2.24 17.75 -12.90
N PRO A 154 -3.56 17.47 -12.96
CA PRO A 154 -4.42 18.02 -14.01
C PRO A 154 -4.62 19.54 -13.90
N LYS A 155 -4.67 20.08 -12.69
CA LYS A 155 -4.84 21.53 -12.47
C LYS A 155 -3.66 22.37 -12.94
N LEU A 156 -2.47 21.79 -12.96
CA LEU A 156 -1.22 22.43 -13.33
C LEU A 156 -0.68 21.95 -14.69
N ASP A 157 -1.53 21.31 -15.50
CA ASP A 157 -1.20 20.78 -16.83
C ASP A 157 0.01 19.81 -16.85
N LEU A 158 0.31 19.23 -15.70
CA LEU A 158 1.41 18.25 -15.59
C LEU A 158 1.04 16.90 -16.22
N ALA A 159 -0.18 16.46 -15.98
CA ALA A 159 -0.76 15.26 -16.59
C ALA A 159 -2.28 15.37 -16.59
N PRO A 160 -2.96 15.06 -17.72
CA PRO A 160 -4.43 15.18 -17.81
C PRO A 160 -5.16 14.13 -16.97
N ARG A 161 -4.50 13.06 -16.56
CA ARG A 161 -5.07 11.98 -15.76
C ARG A 161 -4.20 11.63 -14.59
N ILE A 162 -4.84 11.05 -13.60
CA ILE A 162 -4.16 10.49 -12.43
C ILE A 162 -4.56 9.03 -12.22
N VAL A 163 -3.68 8.28 -11.58
CA VAL A 163 -4.00 6.97 -10.99
C VAL A 163 -3.64 7.03 -9.52
N ASP A 164 -4.64 6.88 -8.66
CA ASP A 164 -4.45 6.91 -7.21
C ASP A 164 -5.50 6.06 -6.49
N LEU A 165 -5.30 5.87 -5.19
CA LEU A 165 -6.24 5.16 -4.33
C LEU A 165 -7.48 5.99 -4.05
N VAL A 166 -8.63 5.39 -4.29
CA VAL A 166 -9.94 5.99 -4.03
C VAL A 166 -10.68 5.16 -2.99
N SER A 167 -10.99 5.76 -1.85
CA SER A 167 -11.86 5.16 -0.83
C SER A 167 -13.28 5.64 -1.01
N SER A 168 -13.59 6.86 -0.56
CA SER A 168 -14.93 7.47 -0.69
C SER A 168 -15.10 8.32 -1.96
N GLY A 169 -14.03 8.64 -2.68
CA GLY A 169 -14.04 9.57 -3.81
C GLY A 169 -14.18 11.06 -3.45
N ARG A 170 -14.24 11.37 -2.14
CA ARG A 170 -14.44 12.76 -1.68
C ARG A 170 -13.31 13.68 -2.15
N THR A 171 -12.05 13.27 -2.02
CA THR A 171 -10.90 14.07 -2.44
C THR A 171 -10.95 14.38 -3.95
N LEU A 172 -11.29 13.41 -4.78
CA LEU A 172 -11.46 13.63 -6.22
C LEU A 172 -12.52 14.70 -6.48
N LYS A 173 -13.71 14.54 -5.89
CA LYS A 173 -14.84 15.47 -6.06
C LYS A 173 -14.50 16.90 -5.62
N GLU A 174 -13.85 17.06 -4.45
CA GLU A 174 -13.41 18.36 -3.93
C GLU A 174 -12.37 19.04 -4.83
N ASN A 175 -11.64 18.26 -5.62
CA ASN A 175 -10.64 18.75 -6.57
C ASN A 175 -11.13 18.81 -8.01
N GLY A 176 -12.43 18.61 -8.28
CA GLY A 176 -13.00 18.71 -9.61
C GLY A 176 -12.66 17.53 -10.53
N LEU A 177 -12.31 16.39 -9.94
CA LEU A 177 -12.02 15.16 -10.68
C LEU A 177 -13.16 14.17 -10.56
N VAL A 178 -13.26 13.30 -11.56
CA VAL A 178 -14.17 12.16 -11.58
C VAL A 178 -13.38 10.87 -11.78
N GLU A 179 -13.82 9.82 -11.12
CA GLU A 179 -13.32 8.47 -11.31
C GLU A 179 -13.87 7.92 -12.63
N VAL A 180 -12.98 7.45 -13.50
CA VAL A 180 -13.31 6.95 -14.84
C VAL A 180 -13.37 5.43 -14.86
N GLU A 181 -12.36 4.79 -14.28
CA GLU A 181 -12.21 3.34 -14.36
C GLU A 181 -11.44 2.79 -13.16
N VAL A 182 -11.88 1.66 -12.63
CA VAL A 182 -11.20 0.95 -11.54
C VAL A 182 -10.14 0.02 -12.14
N ILE A 183 -8.93 0.13 -11.63
CA ILE A 183 -7.79 -0.74 -12.00
C ILE A 183 -7.80 -2.00 -11.16
N ALA A 184 -7.94 -1.86 -9.82
CA ALA A 184 -7.92 -2.96 -8.87
C ALA A 184 -8.63 -2.59 -7.57
N GLU A 185 -9.29 -3.58 -6.97
CA GLU A 185 -9.72 -3.50 -5.57
C GLU A 185 -8.53 -3.77 -4.64
N VAL A 186 -8.46 -3.02 -3.55
CA VAL A 186 -7.33 -3.05 -2.62
C VAL A 186 -7.80 -3.37 -1.22
N THR A 187 -7.13 -4.35 -0.61
CA THR A 187 -7.23 -4.68 0.82
C THR A 187 -5.84 -4.80 1.42
N SER A 188 -5.73 -4.69 2.74
CA SER A 188 -4.45 -4.92 3.41
C SER A 188 -4.15 -6.41 3.53
N ARG A 189 -2.88 -6.74 3.31
CA ARG A 189 -2.33 -8.09 3.37
C ARG A 189 -1.35 -8.21 4.52
N LEU A 190 -1.36 -9.37 5.17
CA LEU A 190 -0.21 -9.80 5.96
C LEU A 190 0.84 -10.31 4.98
N ILE A 191 2.02 -9.71 4.99
CA ILE A 191 3.15 -10.13 4.14
C ILE A 191 4.27 -10.71 4.99
N VAL A 192 5.00 -11.65 4.42
CA VAL A 192 6.07 -12.38 5.09
C VAL A 192 7.29 -12.45 4.19
N ASN A 193 8.47 -12.28 4.78
CA ASN A 193 9.72 -12.52 4.07
C ASN A 193 9.88 -14.02 3.77
N ARG A 194 10.11 -14.35 2.51
CA ARG A 194 10.20 -15.72 2.01
C ARG A 194 11.30 -16.54 2.68
N ALA A 195 12.46 -15.93 2.94
CA ALA A 195 13.56 -16.61 3.63
C ALA A 195 13.23 -16.85 5.10
N ALA A 196 12.67 -15.84 5.80
CA ALA A 196 12.24 -16.00 7.19
C ALA A 196 11.16 -17.08 7.34
N PHE A 197 10.20 -17.12 6.42
CA PHE A 197 9.15 -18.16 6.40
C PHE A 197 9.70 -19.58 6.30
N LYS A 198 10.87 -19.75 5.67
CA LYS A 198 11.53 -21.06 5.53
C LYS A 198 12.53 -21.38 6.65
N THR A 199 13.23 -20.38 7.15
CA THR A 199 14.35 -20.59 8.10
C THR A 199 13.94 -20.38 9.54
N ARG A 200 12.82 -19.69 9.81
CA ARG A 200 12.25 -19.39 11.13
C ARG A 200 10.82 -19.90 11.27
N VAL A 201 10.53 -21.08 10.71
CA VAL A 201 9.18 -21.68 10.64
C VAL A 201 8.48 -21.67 12.00
N GLY A 202 9.18 -22.14 13.05
CA GLY A 202 8.63 -22.25 14.41
C GLY A 202 8.28 -20.92 15.07
N GLU A 203 8.77 -19.80 14.54
CA GLU A 203 8.51 -18.46 15.05
C GLU A 203 7.50 -17.70 14.16
N VAL A 204 7.65 -17.84 12.83
CA VAL A 204 6.88 -17.07 11.85
C VAL A 204 5.50 -17.67 11.58
N VAL A 205 5.40 -18.99 11.41
CA VAL A 205 4.13 -19.65 11.08
C VAL A 205 3.07 -19.46 12.16
N PRO A 206 3.36 -19.65 13.46
CA PRO A 206 2.35 -19.40 14.51
C PRO A 206 1.86 -17.94 14.55
N LEU A 207 2.72 -16.96 14.18
CA LEU A 207 2.32 -15.58 14.08
C LEU A 207 1.40 -15.33 12.87
N VAL A 208 1.67 -16.00 11.75
CA VAL A 208 0.82 -15.88 10.54
C VAL A 208 -0.54 -16.55 10.76
N ASP A 209 -0.56 -17.70 11.42
CA ASP A 209 -1.78 -18.47 11.71
C ASP A 209 -2.72 -17.76 12.71
N ALA A 210 -2.17 -16.80 13.48
CA ALA A 210 -2.95 -16.01 14.44
C ALA A 210 -3.77 -14.89 13.78
N PHE A 211 -3.51 -14.54 12.51
CA PHE A 211 -4.22 -13.54 11.72
C PHE A 211 -5.26 -14.16 10.80
#